data_f7ccbd2bbd83548fb3cc2be2868e2537
#
_entry.id   f7ccbd2bbd83548fb3cc2be2868e2537
#
_cell.length_a   1.000
_cell.length_b   1.000
_cell.length_c   1.000
_cell.angle_alpha   90.00
_cell.angle_beta   90.00
_cell.angle_gamma   90.00
#
_symmetry.space_group_name_H-M   'P 1'
#
loop_
_entity.id
_entity.type
_entity.pdbx_description
1 polymer ?
#
loop_
_entity_poly.entity_id
_entity_poly.type
_entity_poly.pdbx_seq_one_letter_code
_entity_poly.pdbx_strand_id
1 'polypeptide(L)'
;MSFLKKLMVTAAFSAAMFVNAAYAENVKIALVVKSLGNGFFDAANKGAEEAAKELGDVDIIYTGPTKATAEAQIEVVNSLIAQKVNAIAISANDADALVPVLKKAMERGITVISWDSGVAPE
;
A
#
# COMPACT_ATOMS: atom_id res chain seq x y z
N MET A 1 -30.93 -33.13 62.24
CA MET A 1 -29.50 -32.99 61.92
C MET A 1 -29.36 -32.66 60.47
N SER A 2 -29.16 -31.44 60.12
CA SER A 2 -28.98 -31.05 58.77
C SER A 2 -27.50 -31.01 58.41
N PHE A 3 -27.08 -31.89 57.53
CA PHE A 3 -25.77 -31.83 56.94
C PHE A 3 -25.79 -30.85 55.78
N LEU A 4 -25.34 -29.61 56.02
CA LEU A 4 -25.05 -28.65 54.93
C LEU A 4 -23.78 -29.10 54.25
N LYS A 5 -23.90 -29.83 53.14
CA LYS A 5 -22.82 -30.05 52.25
C LYS A 5 -22.58 -28.76 51.49
N LYS A 6 -21.57 -27.99 51.90
CA LYS A 6 -21.05 -26.89 51.11
C LYS A 6 -20.40 -27.48 49.85
N LEU A 7 -21.12 -27.44 48.75
CA LEU A 7 -20.55 -27.71 47.45
C LEU A 7 -19.81 -26.44 47.01
N MET A 8 -18.52 -26.42 47.22
CA MET A 8 -17.67 -25.44 46.59
C MET A 8 -17.60 -25.75 45.11
N VAL A 9 -18.41 -25.03 44.33
CA VAL A 9 -18.23 -24.98 42.88
C VAL A 9 -17.09 -24.01 42.62
N THR A 10 -15.88 -24.53 42.43
CA THR A 10 -14.77 -23.77 41.92
C THR A 10 -15.01 -23.56 40.44
N ALA A 11 -15.62 -22.44 40.09
CA ALA A 11 -15.71 -22.01 38.70
C ALA A 11 -14.28 -21.64 38.25
N ALA A 12 -13.62 -22.57 37.58
CA ALA A 12 -12.40 -22.27 36.85
C ALA A 12 -12.79 -21.39 35.66
N PHE A 13 -12.67 -20.08 35.82
CA PHE A 13 -12.72 -19.12 34.74
C PHE A 13 -11.48 -19.32 33.88
N SER A 14 -11.54 -20.24 32.92
CA SER A 14 -10.57 -20.29 31.84
C SER A 14 -10.77 -19.06 30.98
N ALA A 15 -10.03 -17.99 31.30
CA ALA A 15 -9.86 -16.87 30.40
C ALA A 15 -9.12 -17.40 29.17
N ALA A 16 -9.87 -17.78 28.15
CA ALA A 16 -9.30 -18.00 26.84
C ALA A 16 -8.78 -16.63 26.35
N MET A 17 -7.50 -16.39 26.55
CA MET A 17 -6.81 -15.30 25.89
C MET A 17 -6.84 -15.63 24.39
N PHE A 18 -7.81 -15.07 23.68
CA PHE A 18 -7.72 -14.98 22.24
C PHE A 18 -6.55 -14.03 21.94
N VAL A 19 -5.37 -14.60 21.75
CA VAL A 19 -4.27 -13.91 21.13
C VAL A 19 -4.72 -13.69 19.70
N ASN A 20 -5.35 -12.55 19.42
CA ASN A 20 -5.48 -12.04 18.08
C ASN A 20 -4.05 -11.82 17.59
N ALA A 21 -3.48 -12.82 16.91
CA ALA A 21 -2.30 -12.62 16.11
C ALA A 21 -2.73 -11.62 15.01
N ALA A 22 -2.49 -10.33 15.24
CA ALA A 22 -2.61 -9.32 14.21
C ALA A 22 -1.54 -9.68 13.17
N TYR A 23 -1.95 -10.33 12.09
CA TYR A 23 -1.09 -10.47 10.92
C TYR A 23 -0.84 -9.06 10.41
N ALA A 24 0.44 -8.62 10.41
CA ALA A 24 0.82 -7.37 9.79
C ALA A 24 0.39 -7.41 8.31
N GLU A 25 -0.34 -6.40 7.86
CA GLU A 25 -0.68 -6.26 6.45
C GLU A 25 0.60 -6.05 5.65
N ASN A 26 0.64 -6.57 4.43
CA ASN A 26 1.74 -6.33 3.52
C ASN A 26 1.84 -4.83 3.18
N VAL A 27 3.05 -4.38 2.96
CA VAL A 27 3.32 -3.04 2.46
C VAL A 27 2.85 -2.95 1.00
N LYS A 28 1.93 -2.03 0.72
CA LYS A 28 1.39 -1.79 -0.62
C LYS A 28 2.20 -0.70 -1.31
N ILE A 29 2.88 -1.06 -2.38
CA ILE A 29 3.66 -0.14 -3.20
C ILE A 29 3.01 -0.03 -4.57
N ALA A 30 2.56 1.17 -4.93
CA ALA A 30 2.04 1.43 -6.26
C ALA A 30 3.18 1.78 -7.21
N LEU A 31 3.35 1.00 -8.25
CA LEU A 31 4.24 1.29 -9.36
C LEU A 31 3.41 2.01 -10.44
N VAL A 32 3.57 3.33 -10.49
CA VAL A 32 2.81 4.21 -11.39
C VAL A 32 3.64 4.53 -12.61
N VAL A 33 3.14 4.12 -13.76
CA VAL A 33 3.78 4.30 -15.06
C VAL A 33 3.12 5.42 -15.86
N LYS A 34 3.79 5.91 -16.91
CA LYS A 34 3.28 6.98 -17.76
C LYS A 34 2.03 6.58 -18.53
N SER A 35 2.00 5.34 -18.99
CA SER A 35 0.83 4.73 -19.65
C SER A 35 0.91 3.21 -19.59
N LEU A 36 -0.22 2.57 -19.47
CA LEU A 36 -0.34 1.12 -19.55
C LEU A 36 -0.17 0.64 -21.02
N GLY A 37 0.24 -0.62 -21.17
CA GLY A 37 0.44 -1.23 -22.48
C GLY A 37 1.78 -0.93 -23.14
N ASN A 38 2.75 -0.42 -22.38
CA ASN A 38 4.11 -0.17 -22.85
C ASN A 38 5.04 -1.26 -22.30
N GLY A 39 5.70 -2.01 -23.19
CA GLY A 39 6.57 -3.14 -22.83
C GLY A 39 7.74 -2.77 -21.92
N PHE A 40 8.25 -1.53 -21.96
CA PHE A 40 9.28 -1.04 -21.05
C PHE A 40 8.77 -1.05 -19.59
N PHE A 41 7.57 -0.53 -19.37
CA PHE A 41 6.97 -0.49 -18.05
C PHE A 41 6.49 -1.87 -17.57
N ASP A 42 6.03 -2.71 -18.48
CA ASP A 42 5.66 -4.10 -18.17
C ASP A 42 6.88 -4.90 -17.69
N ALA A 43 8.04 -4.67 -18.29
CA ALA A 43 9.29 -5.28 -17.84
C ALA A 43 9.71 -4.77 -16.45
N ALA A 44 9.54 -3.48 -16.17
CA ALA A 44 9.80 -2.92 -14.85
C ALA A 44 8.86 -3.50 -13.78
N ASN A 45 7.58 -3.65 -14.12
CA ASN A 45 6.62 -4.30 -13.22
C ASN A 45 7.00 -5.75 -12.90
N LYS A 46 7.44 -6.50 -13.89
CA LYS A 46 7.89 -7.88 -13.68
C LYS A 46 9.04 -7.94 -12.68
N GLY A 47 10.02 -7.04 -12.78
CA GLY A 47 11.11 -6.94 -11.82
C GLY A 47 10.62 -6.55 -10.41
N ALA A 48 9.67 -5.64 -10.32
CA ALA A 48 9.06 -5.25 -9.04
C ALA A 48 8.32 -6.41 -8.38
N GLU A 49 7.56 -7.18 -9.14
CA GLU A 49 6.86 -8.38 -8.64
C GLU A 49 7.82 -9.47 -8.16
N GLU A 50 8.93 -9.68 -8.87
CA GLU A 50 9.98 -10.61 -8.46
C GLU A 50 10.61 -10.17 -7.12
N ALA A 51 10.93 -8.89 -6.98
CA ALA A 51 11.46 -8.33 -5.74
C ALA A 51 10.46 -8.45 -4.57
N ALA A 52 9.18 -8.16 -4.81
CA ALA A 52 8.14 -8.31 -3.81
C ALA A 52 7.99 -9.76 -3.34
N LYS A 53 8.11 -10.71 -4.25
CA LYS A 53 8.08 -12.14 -3.94
C LYS A 53 9.25 -12.56 -3.06
N GLU A 54 10.45 -12.03 -3.30
CA GLU A 54 11.63 -12.29 -2.47
C GLU A 54 11.49 -11.69 -1.07
N LEU A 55 10.91 -10.50 -0.96
CA LEU A 55 10.67 -9.82 0.32
C LEU A 55 9.56 -10.49 1.15
N GLY A 56 8.52 -11.00 0.50
CA GLY A 56 7.43 -11.76 1.12
C GLY A 56 6.34 -10.95 1.81
N ASP A 57 6.60 -9.70 2.14
CA ASP A 57 5.68 -8.79 2.87
C ASP A 57 5.33 -7.52 2.08
N VAL A 58 5.49 -7.56 0.76
CA VAL A 58 5.22 -6.46 -0.16
C VAL A 58 4.24 -6.90 -1.24
N ASP A 59 3.24 -6.05 -1.50
CA ASP A 59 2.32 -6.17 -2.63
C ASP A 59 2.59 -5.03 -3.61
N ILE A 60 2.76 -5.36 -4.88
CA ILE A 60 2.90 -4.38 -5.96
C ILE A 60 1.53 -4.10 -6.59
N ILE A 61 1.18 -2.84 -6.68
CA ILE A 61 0.03 -2.35 -7.44
C ILE A 61 0.57 -1.71 -8.71
N TYR A 62 0.57 -2.46 -9.81
CA TYR A 62 0.96 -1.95 -11.11
C TYR A 62 -0.19 -1.18 -11.72
N THR A 63 0.00 0.11 -11.94
CA THR A 63 -1.06 0.99 -12.42
C THR A 63 -0.51 2.19 -13.21
N GLY A 64 -1.39 2.83 -13.93
CA GLY A 64 -1.10 4.00 -14.72
C GLY A 64 -2.30 4.38 -15.58
N PRO A 65 -2.26 5.54 -16.22
CA PRO A 65 -3.31 5.94 -17.15
C PRO A 65 -3.22 5.17 -18.47
N THR A 66 -4.29 5.16 -19.22
CA THR A 66 -4.29 4.65 -20.61
C THR A 66 -3.74 5.67 -21.58
N LYS A 67 -3.77 6.95 -21.21
CA LYS A 67 -3.18 8.06 -21.97
C LYS A 67 -2.05 8.69 -21.17
N ALA A 68 -0.91 8.92 -21.81
CA ALA A 68 0.27 9.51 -21.18
C ALA A 68 0.10 11.04 -21.01
N THR A 69 -0.84 11.45 -20.17
CA THR A 69 -1.08 12.85 -19.81
C THR A 69 -0.95 13.07 -18.32
N ALA A 70 -0.55 14.28 -17.92
CA ALA A 70 -0.46 14.64 -16.51
C ALA A 70 -1.82 14.52 -15.80
N GLU A 71 -2.88 15.00 -16.43
CA GLU A 71 -4.24 14.97 -15.87
C GLU A 71 -4.69 13.55 -15.56
N ALA A 72 -4.49 12.62 -16.50
CA ALA A 72 -4.87 11.23 -16.32
C ALA A 72 -4.02 10.57 -15.22
N GLN A 73 -2.74 10.92 -15.12
CA GLN A 73 -1.86 10.39 -14.09
C GLN A 73 -2.19 10.96 -12.70
N ILE A 74 -2.61 12.23 -12.60
CA ILE A 74 -3.10 12.84 -11.36
C ILE A 74 -4.33 12.10 -10.83
N GLU A 75 -5.26 11.70 -11.70
CA GLU A 75 -6.43 10.90 -11.29
C GLU A 75 -6.01 9.55 -10.70
N VAL A 76 -5.03 8.88 -11.31
CA VAL A 76 -4.45 7.63 -10.78
C VAL A 76 -3.88 7.85 -9.39
N VAL A 77 -3.07 8.90 -9.19
CA VAL A 77 -2.48 9.19 -7.87
C VAL A 77 -3.55 9.52 -6.83
N ASN A 78 -4.58 10.28 -7.18
CA ASN A 78 -5.70 10.55 -6.26
C ASN A 78 -6.42 9.27 -5.85
N SER A 79 -6.61 8.33 -6.76
CA SER A 79 -7.19 7.01 -6.45
C SER A 79 -6.31 6.22 -5.47
N LEU A 80 -5.00 6.25 -5.64
CA LEU A 80 -4.05 5.59 -4.74
C LEU A 80 -4.03 6.20 -3.34
N ILE A 81 -4.16 7.52 -3.25
CA ILE A 81 -4.31 8.23 -1.96
C ILE A 81 -5.59 7.74 -1.25
N ALA A 82 -6.70 7.64 -1.97
CA ALA A 82 -7.96 7.13 -1.42
C ALA A 82 -7.86 5.67 -0.95
N GLN A 83 -7.07 4.85 -1.62
CA GLN A 83 -6.79 3.46 -1.26
C GLN A 83 -5.81 3.33 -0.09
N LYS A 84 -5.19 4.41 0.33
CA LYS A 84 -4.22 4.44 1.44
C LYS A 84 -3.04 3.48 1.22
N VAL A 85 -2.47 3.49 0.03
CA VAL A 85 -1.23 2.74 -0.24
C VAL A 85 -0.08 3.27 0.63
N ASN A 86 0.92 2.45 0.87
CA ASN A 86 2.06 2.83 1.72
C ASN A 86 3.11 3.64 0.97
N ALA A 87 3.30 3.35 -0.32
CA ALA A 87 4.27 4.05 -1.15
C ALA A 87 3.79 4.16 -2.61
N ILE A 88 4.25 5.19 -3.27
CA ILE A 88 4.05 5.44 -4.70
C ILE A 88 5.43 5.60 -5.34
N ALA A 89 5.76 4.74 -6.28
CA ALA A 89 6.91 4.86 -7.15
C ALA A 89 6.42 5.30 -8.54
N ILE A 90 6.69 6.53 -8.93
CA ILE A 90 6.10 7.15 -10.12
C ILE A 90 7.14 7.53 -11.17
N SER A 91 6.85 7.18 -12.42
CA SER A 91 7.47 7.78 -13.61
C SER A 91 6.52 8.86 -14.14
N ALA A 92 6.91 10.14 -13.95
CA ALA A 92 6.01 11.27 -14.15
C ALA A 92 5.84 11.63 -15.63
N ASN A 93 4.60 11.88 -16.05
CA ASN A 93 4.28 12.41 -17.38
C ASN A 93 4.66 13.90 -17.53
N ASP A 94 4.62 14.63 -16.43
CA ASP A 94 5.00 16.04 -16.36
C ASP A 94 5.59 16.33 -14.99
N ALA A 95 6.82 16.89 -14.99
CA ALA A 95 7.58 17.08 -13.77
C ALA A 95 6.94 18.10 -12.81
N ASP A 96 6.33 19.14 -13.35
CA ASP A 96 5.73 20.23 -12.55
C ASP A 96 4.29 19.93 -12.18
N ALA A 97 3.50 19.45 -13.13
CA ALA A 97 2.08 19.21 -12.94
C ALA A 97 1.76 18.15 -11.88
N LEU A 98 2.65 17.19 -11.67
CA LEU A 98 2.46 16.12 -10.68
C LEU A 98 2.81 16.55 -9.24
N VAL A 99 3.58 17.61 -9.05
CA VAL A 99 4.04 18.05 -7.72
C VAL A 99 2.90 18.23 -6.72
N PRO A 100 1.81 18.96 -7.02
CA PRO A 100 0.75 19.18 -6.02
C PRO A 100 0.08 17.90 -5.53
N VAL A 101 -0.21 16.95 -6.41
CA VAL A 101 -0.85 15.69 -6.02
C VAL A 101 0.10 14.77 -5.26
N LEU A 102 1.38 14.80 -5.58
CA LEU A 102 2.40 14.03 -4.87
C LEU A 102 2.67 14.61 -3.48
N LYS A 103 2.66 15.93 -3.33
CA LYS A 103 2.66 16.58 -2.00
C LYS A 103 1.47 16.13 -1.14
N LYS A 104 0.28 16.13 -1.72
CA LYS A 104 -0.92 15.63 -1.04
C LYS A 104 -0.75 14.18 -0.58
N ALA A 105 -0.15 13.32 -1.39
CA ALA A 105 0.16 11.94 -1.00
C ALA A 105 1.11 11.91 0.21
N MET A 106 2.19 12.67 0.18
CA MET A 106 3.16 12.74 1.29
C MET A 106 2.53 13.28 2.58
N GLU A 107 1.66 14.30 2.50
CA GLU A 107 0.91 14.83 3.64
C GLU A 107 -0.02 13.79 4.27
N ARG A 108 -0.43 12.78 3.53
CA ARG A 108 -1.21 11.63 4.00
C ARG A 108 -0.35 10.48 4.52
N GLY A 109 0.96 10.68 4.62
CA GLY A 109 1.91 9.69 5.12
C GLY A 109 2.35 8.65 4.08
N ILE A 110 2.09 8.87 2.79
CA ILE A 110 2.53 8.00 1.70
C ILE A 110 3.97 8.35 1.31
N THR A 111 4.84 7.36 1.26
CA THR A 111 6.20 7.54 0.74
C THR A 111 6.14 7.70 -0.78
N VAL A 112 6.76 8.73 -1.31
CA VAL A 112 6.81 9.00 -2.76
C VAL A 112 8.25 8.96 -3.24
N ILE A 113 8.48 8.17 -4.27
CA ILE A 113 9.74 8.13 -5.03
C ILE A 113 9.46 8.28 -6.52
N SER A 114 10.32 9.00 -7.20
CA SER A 114 10.31 9.07 -8.67
C SER A 114 11.38 8.14 -9.25
N TRP A 115 11.11 7.61 -10.41
CA TRP A 115 12.03 6.78 -11.17
C TRP A 115 11.81 7.01 -12.66
N ASP A 116 12.80 6.68 -13.51
CA ASP A 116 12.78 6.90 -14.96
C ASP A 116 12.60 8.38 -15.32
N SER A 117 11.42 8.96 -15.12
CA SER A 117 11.17 10.40 -15.27
C SER A 117 10.80 11.01 -13.92
N GLY A 118 11.63 11.95 -13.48
CA GLY A 118 11.48 12.62 -12.20
C GLY A 118 10.41 13.70 -12.16
N VAL A 119 10.24 14.27 -10.99
CA VAL A 119 9.41 15.45 -10.72
C VAL A 119 10.33 16.64 -10.40
N ALA A 120 9.79 17.85 -10.53
CA ALA A 120 10.54 19.05 -10.21
C ALA A 120 10.92 19.06 -8.72
N PRO A 121 12.14 19.48 -8.37
CA PRO A 121 12.51 19.70 -6.97
C PRO A 121 11.69 20.86 -6.38
N GLU A 122 11.43 20.77 -5.09
CA GLU A 122 10.80 21.85 -4.34
C GLU A 122 11.82 22.89 -3.92
#